data_ee7f043a4017e0c098a2afbd0720a946
#
_entry.id   ee7f043a4017e0c098a2afbd0720a946
#
_cell.length_a   1.000
_cell.length_b   1.000
_cell.length_c   1.000
_cell.angle_alpha   90.00
_cell.angle_beta   90.00
_cell.angle_gamma   90.00
#
_symmetry.space_group_name_H-M   'P 1'
#
loop_
_entity.id
_entity.type
_entity.pdbx_description
1 polymer ?
#
loop_
_entity_poly.entity_id
_entity_poly.type
_entity_poly.pdbx_seq_one_letter_code
_entity_poly.pdbx_strand_id
1 'polypeptide(L)'
;NQNELIKYEKIILSVTGEKRAEILSNEKELQNIDVVYTSNCVRTLQTAKYLLEKQNLKVNIDERFDERRPGKPNSDKVPDWYERQFFDENYKTEGGESQAEVRQRMSEAFEEVVKDNKGKRIAIFSHGNAITFFLLKWCKLESVNTNRNLCLSFNNKIVFNKRINSPDVFKITLNDKNEVIDIENIEFEDLD
;
A
#
# COMPACT_ATOMS: atom_id res chain seq x y z
N ASN A 1 -17.86 -6.59 -12.93
CA ASN A 1 -18.37 -5.79 -14.04
C ASN A 1 -17.26 -4.86 -14.52
N GLN A 2 -16.86 -4.98 -15.79
CA GLN A 2 -15.70 -4.26 -16.35
C GLN A 2 -15.85 -2.73 -16.24
N ASN A 3 -17.08 -2.22 -16.31
CA ASN A 3 -17.37 -0.80 -16.15
C ASN A 3 -17.15 -0.28 -14.72
N GLU A 4 -17.32 -1.10 -13.69
CA GLU A 4 -17.07 -0.72 -12.29
C GLU A 4 -15.57 -0.69 -11.98
N LEU A 5 -14.79 -1.64 -12.54
CA LEU A 5 -13.33 -1.64 -12.42
C LEU A 5 -12.71 -0.40 -13.08
N ILE A 6 -13.09 -0.08 -14.32
CA ILE A 6 -12.63 1.12 -15.02
C ILE A 6 -12.98 2.39 -14.25
N LYS A 7 -14.16 2.45 -13.62
CA LYS A 7 -14.59 3.59 -12.79
C LYS A 7 -13.71 3.75 -11.56
N TYR A 8 -13.34 2.64 -10.92
CA TYR A 8 -12.50 2.61 -9.72
C TYR A 8 -11.05 3.05 -9.99
N GLU A 9 -10.46 2.59 -11.09
CA GLU A 9 -9.11 2.96 -11.53
C GLU A 9 -8.99 4.46 -11.83
N LYS A 10 -10.07 5.07 -12.35
CA LYS A 10 -10.13 6.49 -12.72
C LYS A 10 -10.40 7.47 -11.59
N ILE A 11 -10.57 7.00 -10.35
CA ILE A 11 -10.75 7.89 -9.20
C ILE A 11 -9.46 8.70 -9.02
N ILE A 12 -9.63 10.04 -9.04
CA ILE A 12 -8.55 11.02 -8.86
C ILE A 12 -8.37 11.37 -7.38
N LEU A 13 -7.25 11.98 -7.05
CA LEU A 13 -7.04 12.62 -5.75
C LEU A 13 -7.98 13.82 -5.57
N SER A 14 -8.36 14.09 -4.32
CA SER A 14 -8.93 15.38 -3.95
C SER A 14 -7.85 16.46 -3.98
N VAL A 15 -8.26 17.74 -3.94
CA VAL A 15 -7.33 18.88 -3.83
C VAL A 15 -6.41 18.73 -2.61
N THR A 16 -6.97 18.30 -1.48
CA THR A 16 -6.19 18.00 -0.26
C THR A 16 -5.22 16.85 -0.49
N GLY A 17 -5.66 15.79 -1.16
CA GLY A 17 -4.82 14.65 -1.50
C GLY A 17 -3.63 15.03 -2.39
N GLU A 18 -3.83 15.93 -3.35
CA GLU A 18 -2.72 16.44 -4.18
C GLU A 18 -1.71 17.24 -3.38
N LYS A 19 -2.16 18.14 -2.48
CA LYS A 19 -1.27 18.88 -1.57
C LYS A 19 -0.45 17.94 -0.69
N ARG A 20 -1.07 16.91 -0.13
CA ARG A 20 -0.39 15.89 0.67
C ARG A 20 0.65 15.12 -0.13
N ALA A 21 0.35 14.80 -1.39
CA ALA A 21 1.31 14.15 -2.29
C ALA A 21 2.51 15.04 -2.60
N GLU A 22 2.32 16.34 -2.73
CA GLU A 22 3.39 17.32 -2.91
C GLU A 22 4.28 17.41 -1.66
N ILE A 23 3.69 17.51 -0.46
CA ILE A 23 4.41 17.48 0.83
C ILE A 23 5.22 16.19 0.94
N LEU A 24 4.59 15.05 0.69
CA LEU A 24 5.23 13.72 0.71
C LEU A 24 6.49 13.67 -0.16
N SER A 25 6.49 14.32 -1.33
CA SER A 25 7.64 14.34 -2.23
C SER A 25 8.89 15.00 -1.63
N ASN A 26 8.74 15.75 -0.53
CA ASN A 26 9.84 16.40 0.21
C ASN A 26 10.37 15.53 1.34
N GLU A 27 9.69 14.43 1.68
CA GLU A 27 10.09 13.54 2.76
C GLU A 27 11.51 13.02 2.54
N LYS A 28 12.32 13.04 3.60
CA LYS A 28 13.74 12.66 3.55
C LYS A 28 13.95 11.24 3.07
N GLU A 29 13.10 10.31 3.52
CA GLU A 29 13.21 8.90 3.15
C GLU A 29 12.82 8.63 1.68
N LEU A 30 12.17 9.59 1.03
CA LEU A 30 11.82 9.52 -0.40
C LEU A 30 12.82 10.29 -1.30
N GLN A 31 13.96 10.74 -0.76
CA GLN A 31 15.02 11.31 -1.58
C GLN A 31 15.94 10.22 -2.12
N ASN A 32 16.58 10.52 -3.26
CA ASN A 32 17.52 9.62 -3.93
C ASN A 32 16.88 8.26 -4.28
N ILE A 33 15.65 8.30 -4.76
CA ILE A 33 14.97 7.12 -5.32
C ILE A 33 15.56 6.82 -6.70
N ASP A 34 15.87 5.55 -6.95
CA ASP A 34 16.40 5.10 -8.24
C ASP A 34 15.31 4.61 -9.18
N VAL A 35 14.24 4.01 -8.63
CA VAL A 35 13.18 3.37 -9.41
C VAL A 35 11.82 3.58 -8.74
N VAL A 36 10.82 3.88 -9.56
CA VAL A 36 9.44 4.07 -9.09
C VAL A 36 8.50 3.10 -9.78
N TYR A 37 7.67 2.45 -8.97
CA TYR A 37 6.53 1.64 -9.40
C TYR A 37 5.24 2.23 -8.86
N THR A 38 4.16 2.10 -9.63
CA THR A 38 2.80 2.47 -9.20
C THR A 38 1.82 1.39 -9.60
N SER A 39 0.68 1.33 -8.90
CA SER A 39 -0.49 0.63 -9.39
C SER A 39 -1.02 1.28 -10.68
N ASN A 40 -1.99 0.64 -11.32
CA ASN A 40 -2.67 1.15 -12.52
C ASN A 40 -3.72 2.25 -12.21
N CYS A 41 -3.89 2.64 -10.96
CA CYS A 41 -4.90 3.63 -10.57
C CYS A 41 -4.39 5.07 -10.74
N VAL A 42 -5.24 5.96 -11.28
CA VAL A 42 -4.89 7.38 -11.50
C VAL A 42 -4.41 8.06 -10.22
N ARG A 43 -5.03 7.81 -9.08
CA ARG A 43 -4.66 8.42 -7.78
C ARG A 43 -3.25 8.08 -7.31
N THR A 44 -2.73 6.88 -7.61
CA THR A 44 -1.34 6.51 -7.27
C THR A 44 -0.35 7.20 -8.18
N LEU A 45 -0.66 7.33 -9.47
CA LEU A 45 0.13 8.10 -10.43
C LEU A 45 0.18 9.59 -10.04
N GLN A 46 -0.95 10.17 -9.61
CA GLN A 46 -1.01 11.54 -9.09
C GLN A 46 -0.19 11.71 -7.81
N THR A 47 -0.22 10.70 -6.90
CA THR A 47 0.62 10.74 -5.69
C THR A 47 2.11 10.67 -6.02
N ALA A 48 2.51 9.86 -6.99
CA ALA A 48 3.90 9.72 -7.42
C ALA A 48 4.42 10.93 -8.21
N LYS A 49 3.54 11.68 -8.88
CA LYS A 49 3.87 12.75 -9.83
C LYS A 49 4.93 13.72 -9.32
N TYR A 50 4.75 14.27 -8.14
CA TYR A 50 5.66 15.28 -7.59
C TYR A 50 7.06 14.71 -7.32
N LEU A 51 7.15 13.47 -6.85
CA LEU A 51 8.42 12.77 -6.68
C LEU A 51 9.10 12.49 -8.02
N LEU A 52 8.35 12.04 -9.01
CA LEU A 52 8.86 11.76 -10.37
C LEU A 52 9.41 13.03 -11.00
N GLU A 53 8.68 14.14 -10.96
CA GLU A 53 9.09 15.43 -11.52
C GLU A 53 10.34 15.97 -10.80
N LYS A 54 10.35 15.92 -9.46
CA LYS A 54 11.45 16.45 -8.64
C LYS A 54 12.78 15.70 -8.85
N GLN A 55 12.74 14.40 -9.05
CA GLN A 55 13.92 13.56 -9.19
C GLN A 55 14.17 13.12 -10.65
N ASN A 56 13.38 13.63 -11.60
CA ASN A 56 13.47 13.30 -13.03
C ASN A 56 13.43 11.77 -13.29
N LEU A 57 12.49 11.09 -12.64
CA LEU A 57 12.32 9.65 -12.71
C LEU A 57 11.20 9.26 -13.68
N LYS A 58 11.29 8.05 -14.24
CA LYS A 58 10.21 7.41 -14.98
C LYS A 58 9.43 6.47 -14.06
N VAL A 59 8.14 6.35 -14.34
CA VAL A 59 7.25 5.44 -13.63
C VAL A 59 7.13 4.09 -14.35
N ASN A 60 7.16 3.00 -13.59
CA ASN A 60 6.76 1.68 -14.03
C ASN A 60 5.37 1.38 -13.46
N ILE A 61 4.45 0.92 -14.28
CA ILE A 61 3.09 0.60 -13.86
C ILE A 61 2.97 -0.92 -13.78
N ASP A 62 2.49 -1.42 -12.63
CA ASP A 62 2.21 -2.83 -12.41
C ASP A 62 0.88 -2.98 -11.68
N GLU A 63 -0.12 -3.57 -12.33
CA GLU A 63 -1.47 -3.77 -11.79
C GLU A 63 -1.50 -4.69 -10.56
N ARG A 64 -0.43 -5.47 -10.32
CA ARG A 64 -0.30 -6.27 -9.10
C ARG A 64 -0.16 -5.43 -7.85
N PHE A 65 0.10 -4.11 -7.97
CA PHE A 65 0.07 -3.13 -6.87
C PHE A 65 -1.27 -2.41 -6.72
N ASP A 66 -2.30 -2.80 -7.45
CA ASP A 66 -3.65 -2.23 -7.34
C ASP A 66 -4.27 -2.47 -5.96
N GLU A 67 -5.26 -1.65 -5.61
CA GLU A 67 -6.04 -1.84 -4.39
C GLU A 67 -6.78 -3.18 -4.41
N ARG A 68 -7.04 -3.69 -3.23
CA ARG A 68 -7.92 -4.83 -3.06
C ARG A 68 -9.27 -4.58 -3.74
N ARG A 69 -9.71 -5.49 -4.56
CA ARG A 69 -11.08 -5.47 -5.10
C ARG A 69 -12.06 -5.85 -3.99
N PRO A 70 -12.96 -4.92 -3.58
CA PRO A 70 -13.86 -5.18 -2.46
C PRO A 70 -14.96 -6.19 -2.78
N GLY A 71 -15.27 -6.39 -4.06
CA GLY A 71 -16.39 -7.22 -4.50
C GLY A 71 -17.75 -6.56 -4.22
N LYS A 72 -18.82 -7.36 -4.25
CA LYS A 72 -20.16 -6.88 -3.93
C LYS A 72 -20.25 -6.52 -2.45
N PRO A 73 -20.73 -5.32 -2.10
CA PRO A 73 -20.92 -4.94 -0.70
C PRO A 73 -21.84 -5.93 0.01
N ASN A 74 -21.42 -6.42 1.15
CA ASN A 74 -22.23 -7.28 2.01
C ASN A 74 -22.26 -6.74 3.44
N SER A 75 -21.95 -5.44 3.59
CA SER A 75 -21.80 -4.75 4.87
C SER A 75 -23.07 -4.83 5.75
N ASP A 76 -24.25 -4.84 5.13
CA ASP A 76 -25.53 -4.86 5.86
C ASP A 76 -25.85 -6.25 6.45
N LYS A 77 -25.16 -7.29 5.96
CA LYS A 77 -25.39 -8.68 6.37
C LYS A 77 -24.30 -9.24 7.30
N VAL A 78 -23.12 -8.61 7.32
CA VAL A 78 -21.98 -9.01 8.12
C VAL A 78 -21.45 -7.78 8.86
N PRO A 79 -21.92 -7.52 10.10
CA PRO A 79 -21.58 -6.31 10.85
C PRO A 79 -20.06 -6.10 11.05
N ASP A 80 -19.30 -7.17 11.15
CA ASP A 80 -17.86 -7.19 11.38
C ASP A 80 -17.04 -7.47 10.11
N TRP A 81 -17.62 -7.20 8.94
CA TRP A 81 -16.98 -7.52 7.65
C TRP A 81 -15.58 -6.91 7.50
N TYR A 82 -15.34 -5.74 8.10
CA TYR A 82 -14.05 -5.07 8.00
C TYR A 82 -12.97 -5.82 8.80
N GLU A 83 -13.26 -6.17 10.05
CA GLU A 83 -12.34 -6.92 10.89
C GLU A 83 -12.13 -8.34 10.36
N ARG A 84 -13.19 -8.94 9.88
CA ARG A 84 -13.17 -10.31 9.38
C ARG A 84 -12.17 -10.52 8.25
N GLN A 85 -12.02 -9.56 7.34
CA GLN A 85 -11.04 -9.65 6.26
C GLN A 85 -9.59 -9.68 6.75
N PHE A 86 -9.32 -9.31 8.01
CA PHE A 86 -8.00 -9.37 8.62
C PHE A 86 -7.77 -10.66 9.40
N PHE A 87 -8.81 -11.22 10.01
CA PHE A 87 -8.71 -12.45 10.82
C PHE A 87 -8.94 -13.73 10.01
N ASP A 88 -9.65 -13.64 8.90
CA ASP A 88 -9.88 -14.73 7.96
C ASP A 88 -9.23 -14.37 6.62
N GLU A 89 -8.01 -14.85 6.40
CA GLU A 89 -7.24 -14.51 5.19
C GLU A 89 -7.88 -14.94 3.88
N ASN A 90 -8.83 -15.87 3.92
CA ASN A 90 -9.56 -16.36 2.75
C ASN A 90 -10.93 -15.68 2.59
N TYR A 91 -11.34 -14.84 3.55
CA TYR A 91 -12.62 -14.16 3.48
C TYR A 91 -12.66 -13.16 2.31
N LYS A 92 -13.67 -13.31 1.48
CA LYS A 92 -14.00 -12.37 0.40
C LYS A 92 -15.48 -12.36 0.10
N THR A 93 -15.95 -11.28 -0.47
CA THR A 93 -17.30 -11.17 -1.04
C THR A 93 -17.26 -11.59 -2.51
N GLU A 94 -18.43 -11.85 -3.10
CA GLU A 94 -18.54 -12.24 -4.51
C GLU A 94 -17.86 -11.21 -5.43
N GLY A 95 -16.93 -11.68 -6.26
CA GLY A 95 -16.17 -10.85 -7.19
C GLY A 95 -15.06 -10.01 -6.54
N GLY A 96 -14.87 -10.15 -5.22
CA GLY A 96 -13.78 -9.51 -4.49
C GLY A 96 -12.53 -10.36 -4.35
N GLU A 97 -11.50 -9.78 -3.76
CA GLU A 97 -10.25 -10.44 -3.39
C GLU A 97 -10.19 -10.67 -1.88
N SER A 98 -9.63 -11.80 -1.49
CA SER A 98 -9.26 -12.06 -0.10
C SER A 98 -7.90 -11.41 0.26
N GLN A 99 -7.59 -11.36 1.55
CA GLN A 99 -6.28 -10.93 2.05
C GLN A 99 -5.16 -11.78 1.42
N ALA A 100 -5.34 -13.12 1.39
CA ALA A 100 -4.35 -14.05 0.85
C ALA A 100 -4.07 -13.80 -0.64
N GLU A 101 -5.10 -13.57 -1.45
CA GLU A 101 -4.95 -13.30 -2.89
C GLU A 101 -4.20 -11.99 -3.14
N VAL A 102 -4.53 -10.92 -2.41
CA VAL A 102 -3.82 -9.63 -2.52
C VAL A 102 -2.37 -9.77 -2.07
N ARG A 103 -2.14 -10.43 -0.92
CA ARG A 103 -0.79 -10.65 -0.39
C ARG A 103 0.06 -11.46 -1.36
N GLN A 104 -0.51 -12.46 -2.03
CA GLN A 104 0.20 -13.27 -3.02
C GLN A 104 0.64 -12.40 -4.20
N ARG A 105 -0.28 -11.72 -4.90
CA ARG A 105 0.06 -10.94 -6.10
C ARG A 105 1.05 -9.81 -5.81
N MET A 106 0.90 -9.13 -4.67
CA MET A 106 1.84 -8.07 -4.27
C MET A 106 3.22 -8.65 -3.92
N SER A 107 3.28 -9.83 -3.30
CA SER A 107 4.54 -10.50 -2.98
C SER A 107 5.29 -10.91 -4.24
N GLU A 108 4.61 -11.48 -5.22
CA GLU A 108 5.18 -11.85 -6.51
C GLU A 108 5.76 -10.62 -7.23
N ALA A 109 4.99 -9.52 -7.32
CA ALA A 109 5.47 -8.28 -7.90
C ALA A 109 6.68 -7.70 -7.14
N PHE A 110 6.62 -7.68 -5.81
CA PHE A 110 7.70 -7.17 -4.98
C PHE A 110 8.99 -7.96 -5.16
N GLU A 111 8.92 -9.29 -5.17
CA GLU A 111 10.09 -10.17 -5.34
C GLU A 111 10.75 -9.96 -6.71
N GLU A 112 9.97 -9.80 -7.78
CA GLU A 112 10.48 -9.46 -9.12
C GLU A 112 11.15 -8.08 -9.12
N VAL A 113 10.46 -7.07 -8.58
CA VAL A 113 10.98 -5.68 -8.50
C VAL A 113 12.30 -5.64 -7.75
N VAL A 114 12.41 -6.30 -6.60
CA VAL A 114 13.63 -6.36 -5.78
C VAL A 114 14.76 -7.10 -6.51
N LYS A 115 14.44 -8.21 -7.16
CA LYS A 115 15.40 -9.00 -7.93
C LYS A 115 16.02 -8.18 -9.07
N ASP A 116 15.18 -7.46 -9.82
CA ASP A 116 15.58 -6.70 -11.02
C ASP A 116 16.28 -5.37 -10.66
N ASN A 117 16.14 -4.92 -9.42
CA ASN A 117 16.64 -3.64 -8.95
C ASN A 117 17.57 -3.78 -7.73
N LYS A 118 18.38 -4.83 -7.67
CA LYS A 118 19.27 -5.09 -6.55
C LYS A 118 20.17 -3.89 -6.22
N GLY A 119 20.22 -3.53 -4.95
CA GLY A 119 21.04 -2.43 -4.43
C GLY A 119 20.48 -1.02 -4.69
N LYS A 120 19.28 -0.91 -5.29
CA LYS A 120 18.60 0.37 -5.55
C LYS A 120 17.61 0.73 -4.46
N ARG A 121 17.33 2.03 -4.35
CA ARG A 121 16.22 2.58 -3.57
C ARG A 121 14.97 2.61 -4.45
N ILE A 122 13.94 1.91 -4.03
CA ILE A 122 12.72 1.69 -4.81
C ILE A 122 11.55 2.33 -4.07
N ALA A 123 10.75 3.12 -4.76
CA ALA A 123 9.46 3.60 -4.25
C ALA A 123 8.32 2.88 -4.97
N ILE A 124 7.39 2.31 -4.20
CA ILE A 124 6.19 1.64 -4.71
C ILE A 124 4.97 2.37 -4.18
N PHE A 125 4.16 2.91 -5.09
CA PHE A 125 2.91 3.58 -4.76
C PHE A 125 1.74 2.62 -4.96
N SER A 126 1.05 2.31 -3.88
CA SER A 126 -0.07 1.39 -3.83
C SER A 126 -1.21 1.96 -2.96
N HIS A 127 -1.96 1.14 -2.26
CA HIS A 127 -3.20 1.52 -1.59
C HIS A 127 -3.27 0.94 -0.18
N GLY A 128 -4.14 1.52 0.64
CA GLY A 128 -4.19 1.23 2.07
C GLY A 128 -4.39 -0.24 2.42
N ASN A 129 -5.44 -0.90 1.89
CA ASN A 129 -5.66 -2.31 2.21
C ASN A 129 -4.62 -3.22 1.54
N ALA A 130 -4.24 -2.91 0.30
CA ALA A 130 -3.23 -3.70 -0.42
C ALA A 130 -1.89 -3.70 0.32
N ILE A 131 -1.40 -2.52 0.74
CA ILE A 131 -0.17 -2.39 1.53
C ILE A 131 -0.30 -3.14 2.85
N THR A 132 -1.42 -2.96 3.57
CA THR A 132 -1.62 -3.65 4.86
C THR A 132 -1.58 -5.15 4.70
N PHE A 133 -2.30 -5.71 3.74
CA PHE A 133 -2.32 -7.16 3.49
C PHE A 133 -0.95 -7.68 3.05
N PHE A 134 -0.21 -6.91 2.28
CA PHE A 134 1.16 -7.24 1.90
C PHE A 134 2.10 -7.27 3.11
N LEU A 135 2.01 -6.27 4.01
CA LEU A 135 2.83 -6.21 5.22
C LEU A 135 2.59 -7.40 6.15
N LEU A 136 1.39 -7.99 6.16
CA LEU A 136 1.08 -9.20 6.92
C LEU A 136 1.85 -10.45 6.46
N LYS A 137 2.67 -10.34 5.41
CA LYS A 137 3.68 -11.37 5.08
C LYS A 137 4.76 -11.49 6.16
N TRP A 138 5.10 -10.39 6.81
CA TRP A 138 6.19 -10.30 7.81
C TRP A 138 5.71 -9.78 9.16
N CYS A 139 4.70 -8.92 9.16
CA CYS A 139 4.14 -8.33 10.36
C CYS A 139 3.05 -9.22 10.96
N LYS A 140 2.99 -9.21 12.29
CA LYS A 140 1.88 -9.78 13.04
C LYS A 140 0.80 -8.73 13.21
N LEU A 141 -0.46 -9.10 12.95
CA LEU A 141 -1.61 -8.30 13.34
C LEU A 141 -1.85 -8.44 14.84
N GLU A 142 -1.63 -7.38 15.59
CA GLU A 142 -1.92 -7.35 17.02
C GLU A 142 -3.38 -7.03 17.32
N SER A 143 -3.94 -6.07 16.58
CA SER A 143 -5.37 -5.73 16.66
C SER A 143 -5.87 -5.01 15.42
N VAL A 144 -7.17 -5.11 15.20
CA VAL A 144 -7.95 -4.28 14.28
C VAL A 144 -9.31 -4.02 14.90
N ASN A 145 -9.90 -2.86 14.69
CA ASN A 145 -11.22 -2.51 15.24
C ASN A 145 -12.15 -1.87 14.20
N THR A 146 -13.42 -1.70 14.58
CA THR A 146 -14.48 -1.12 13.76
C THR A 146 -14.17 0.31 13.26
N ASN A 147 -13.33 1.05 14.00
CA ASN A 147 -12.87 2.39 13.59
C ASN A 147 -11.73 2.33 12.56
N ARG A 148 -11.39 1.12 12.10
CA ARG A 148 -10.32 0.85 11.14
C ARG A 148 -8.92 1.19 11.64
N ASN A 149 -8.72 1.25 12.97
CA ASN A 149 -7.38 1.31 13.53
C ASN A 149 -6.76 -0.08 13.49
N LEU A 150 -5.51 -0.12 13.05
CA LEU A 150 -4.70 -1.33 12.92
C LEU A 150 -3.49 -1.21 13.83
N CYS A 151 -3.13 -2.31 14.50
CA CYS A 151 -1.86 -2.43 15.19
C CYS A 151 -1.06 -3.57 14.56
N LEU A 152 0.10 -3.23 14.03
CA LEU A 152 1.02 -4.18 13.39
C LEU A 152 2.34 -4.18 14.14
N SER A 153 2.92 -5.37 14.33
CA SER A 153 4.27 -5.53 14.88
C SER A 153 5.17 -6.32 13.94
N PHE A 154 6.47 -5.98 13.96
CA PHE A 154 7.53 -6.72 13.29
C PHE A 154 8.64 -6.98 14.31
N ASN A 155 9.08 -8.23 14.46
CA ASN A 155 10.09 -8.64 15.46
C ASN A 155 9.78 -8.13 16.89
N ASN A 156 8.52 -8.25 17.32
CA ASN A 156 8.01 -7.78 18.63
C ASN A 156 8.06 -6.24 18.85
N LYS A 157 8.36 -5.45 17.82
CA LYS A 157 8.29 -3.98 17.84
C LYS A 157 7.02 -3.55 17.13
N ILE A 158 6.24 -2.66 17.74
CA ILE A 158 5.10 -2.02 17.08
C ILE A 158 5.63 -1.12 15.96
N VAL A 159 5.19 -1.38 14.74
CA VAL A 159 5.59 -0.62 13.55
C VAL A 159 4.46 0.27 13.02
N PHE A 160 3.22 -0.01 13.41
CA PHE A 160 2.06 0.79 13.06
C PHE A 160 0.96 0.63 14.11
N ASN A 161 0.34 1.71 14.57
CA ASN A 161 -0.74 1.66 15.55
C ASN A 161 -1.71 2.84 15.37
N LYS A 162 -2.35 2.92 14.22
CA LYS A 162 -3.33 3.96 13.91
C LYS A 162 -4.25 3.52 12.76
N ARG A 163 -5.14 4.40 12.34
CA ARG A 163 -5.85 4.25 11.07
C ARG A 163 -4.92 4.65 9.93
N ILE A 164 -4.95 3.90 8.82
CA ILE A 164 -4.26 4.30 7.61
C ILE A 164 -4.83 5.64 7.12
N ASN A 165 -3.96 6.61 6.97
CA ASN A 165 -4.27 7.95 6.50
C ASN A 165 -3.42 8.24 5.25
N SER A 166 -4.00 8.03 4.07
CA SER A 166 -3.25 8.16 2.82
C SER A 166 -2.81 9.62 2.56
N PRO A 167 -1.51 9.82 2.23
CA PRO A 167 -0.49 8.81 2.12
C PRO A 167 0.14 8.42 3.47
N ASP A 168 0.30 7.13 3.72
CA ASP A 168 1.18 6.60 4.76
C ASP A 168 2.39 5.94 4.08
N VAL A 169 3.56 6.01 4.70
CA VAL A 169 4.81 5.49 4.15
C VAL A 169 5.35 4.37 5.02
N PHE A 170 5.66 3.24 4.40
CA PHE A 170 6.35 2.13 5.05
C PHE A 170 7.70 1.91 4.37
N LYS A 171 8.77 1.99 5.15
CA LYS A 171 10.12 1.66 4.72
C LYS A 171 10.41 0.20 5.03
N ILE A 172 10.77 -0.56 4.01
CA ILE A 172 11.16 -1.97 4.12
C ILE A 172 12.65 -2.06 3.82
N THR A 173 13.44 -2.53 4.77
CA THR A 173 14.88 -2.71 4.61
C THR A 173 15.20 -4.17 4.33
N LEU A 174 15.99 -4.40 3.29
CA LEU A 174 16.41 -5.73 2.87
C LEU A 174 17.91 -5.93 3.11
N ASN A 175 18.32 -7.17 3.39
CA ASN A 175 19.73 -7.56 3.40
C ASN A 175 20.20 -7.96 1.98
N ASP A 176 21.46 -8.33 1.84
CA ASP A 176 22.08 -8.73 0.56
C ASP A 176 21.44 -9.98 -0.08
N LYS A 177 20.68 -10.75 0.71
CA LYS A 177 19.93 -11.93 0.24
C LYS A 177 18.48 -11.59 -0.14
N ASN A 178 18.11 -10.30 -0.13
CA ASN A 178 16.75 -9.81 -0.32
C ASN A 178 15.76 -10.27 0.77
N GLU A 179 16.23 -10.59 1.97
CA GLU A 179 15.38 -10.89 3.12
C GLU A 179 15.02 -9.59 3.85
N VAL A 180 13.77 -9.45 4.28
CA VAL A 180 13.31 -8.29 5.05
C VAL A 180 13.90 -8.35 6.45
N ILE A 181 14.66 -7.33 6.82
CA ILE A 181 15.31 -7.20 8.13
C ILE A 181 14.72 -6.11 9.01
N ASP A 182 14.03 -5.13 8.42
CA ASP A 182 13.33 -4.09 9.17
C ASP A 182 12.13 -3.56 8.39
N ILE A 183 11.11 -3.11 9.13
CA ILE A 183 9.92 -2.44 8.63
C ILE A 183 9.60 -1.28 9.56
N GLU A 184 9.47 -0.08 9.00
CA GLU A 184 9.17 1.16 9.74
C GLU A 184 8.02 1.91 9.07
N ASN A 185 7.10 2.46 9.85
CA ASN A 185 6.20 3.50 9.36
C ASN A 185 6.91 4.86 9.50
N ILE A 186 7.07 5.56 8.40
CA ILE A 186 7.71 6.87 8.37
C ILE A 186 6.65 7.93 8.65
N GLU A 187 6.81 8.64 9.74
CA GLU A 187 6.00 9.81 10.05
C GLU A 187 6.58 11.04 9.36
N PHE A 188 5.76 11.81 8.69
CA PHE A 188 6.14 13.04 8.01
C PHE A 188 5.16 14.17 8.36
N GLU A 189 5.60 15.41 8.21
CA GLU A 189 4.72 16.58 8.37
C GLU A 189 3.62 16.53 7.32
N ASP A 190 2.39 16.55 7.77
CA ASP A 190 1.19 16.54 6.93
C ASP A 190 0.46 17.89 7.04
N LEU A 191 -0.62 18.05 6.30
CA LEU A 191 -1.51 19.20 6.44
C LEU A 191 -2.19 19.15 7.81
N ASP A 192 -2.15 20.27 8.56
CA ASP A 192 -2.91 20.52 9.78
C ASP A 192 -4.44 20.54 9.54
#